data_42aa99f187db31d35bd73164fa34940b
#
_entry.id   42aa99f187db31d35bd73164fa34940b
#
_cell.length_a   1.000
_cell.length_b   1.000
_cell.length_c   1.000
_cell.angle_alpha   90.00
_cell.angle_beta   90.00
_cell.angle_gamma   90.00
#
_symmetry.space_group_name_H-M   'P 1'
#
loop_
_entity.id
_entity.type
_entity.pdbx_description
1 polymer ?
#
loop_
_entity_poly.entity_id
_entity_poly.type
_entity_poly.pdbx_seq_one_letter_code
_entity_poly.pdbx_strand_id
1 'polypeptide(L)' 'MTLIDDLLELSRPDLQDLCRTQELQVNLNTDRRALASAAIEQLSPELILLWWVNRELDGP' A
#
# COMPACT_ATOMS: atom_id res chain seq x y z
N MET A 1 9.72 14.09 -3.09
CA MET A 1 9.30 12.68 -3.17
C MET A 1 7.79 12.58 -3.11
N THR A 2 7.21 11.72 -3.88
CA THR A 2 5.77 11.50 -3.86
C THR A 2 5.44 10.23 -3.09
N LEU A 3 4.21 10.14 -2.63
CA LEU A 3 3.74 8.96 -1.90
C LEU A 3 3.82 7.68 -2.74
N ILE A 4 3.59 7.81 -4.05
CA ILE A 4 3.67 6.65 -4.94
C ILE A 4 5.11 6.10 -5.00
N ASP A 5 6.10 6.97 -4.97
CA ASP A 5 7.49 6.54 -4.97
C ASP A 5 7.80 5.75 -3.70
N ASP A 6 7.30 6.21 -2.56
CA ASP A 6 7.47 5.50 -1.30
C ASP A 6 6.80 4.12 -1.34
N LEU A 7 5.60 4.04 -1.89
CA LEU A 7 4.90 2.76 -2.02
C LEU A 7 5.62 1.81 -2.97
N LEU A 8 6.23 2.33 -4.03
CA LEU A 8 6.96 1.50 -4.99
C LEU A 8 8.25 0.91 -4.41
N GLU A 9 8.73 1.45 -3.29
CA GLU A 9 9.87 0.87 -2.59
C GLU A 9 9.49 -0.36 -1.77
N LEU A 10 8.21 -0.56 -1.50
CA LEU A 10 7.74 -1.72 -0.78
C LEU A 10 7.81 -2.98 -1.66
N SER A 11 7.99 -4.12 -1.03
CA SER A 11 7.95 -5.39 -1.74
C SER A 11 6.51 -5.69 -2.17
N ARG A 12 6.36 -6.59 -3.14
CA ARG A 12 5.04 -7.00 -3.60
C ARG A 12 4.15 -7.55 -2.48
N PRO A 13 4.66 -8.43 -1.59
CA PRO A 13 3.85 -8.90 -0.46
C PRO A 13 3.36 -7.77 0.44
N ASP A 14 4.18 -6.74 0.65
CA ASP A 14 3.79 -5.61 1.48
C ASP A 14 2.65 -4.82 0.84
N LEU A 15 2.73 -4.58 -0.47
CA LEU A 15 1.66 -3.89 -1.20
C LEU A 15 0.39 -4.73 -1.24
N GLN A 16 0.51 -6.05 -1.38
CA GLN A 16 -0.64 -6.95 -1.31
C GLN A 16 -1.31 -6.88 0.06
N ASP A 17 -0.50 -6.80 1.12
CA ASP A 17 -1.02 -6.68 2.48
C ASP A 17 -1.80 -5.38 2.65
N LEU A 18 -1.27 -4.27 2.15
CA LEU A 18 -1.96 -2.98 2.20
C LEU A 18 -3.31 -3.06 1.49
N CYS A 19 -3.32 -3.58 0.26
CA CYS A 19 -4.54 -3.68 -0.52
C CYS A 19 -5.57 -4.59 0.14
N ARG A 20 -5.12 -5.70 0.71
CA ARG A 20 -6.01 -6.64 1.38
C ARG A 20 -6.56 -6.05 2.68
N THR A 21 -5.70 -5.44 3.48
CA THR A 21 -6.10 -4.85 4.77
C THR A 21 -7.11 -3.74 4.58
N GLN A 22 -6.97 -2.96 3.52
CA GLN A 22 -7.86 -1.85 3.21
C GLN A 22 -9.01 -2.24 2.28
N GLU A 23 -9.11 -3.52 1.95
CA GLU A 23 -10.19 -4.07 1.11
C GLU A 23 -10.32 -3.34 -0.23
N LEU A 24 -9.20 -3.11 -0.88
CA LEU A 24 -9.19 -2.38 -2.16
C LEU A 24 -9.69 -3.24 -3.32
N GLN A 25 -10.30 -2.57 -4.29
CA GLN A 25 -10.78 -3.22 -5.52
C GLN A 25 -9.62 -3.37 -6.51
N VAL A 26 -8.79 -4.38 -6.28
CA VAL A 26 -7.62 -4.64 -7.11
C VAL A 26 -7.27 -6.13 -7.10
N ASN A 27 -6.73 -6.60 -8.22
CA ASN A 27 -6.25 -7.98 -8.32
C ASN A 27 -4.89 -8.09 -7.60
N LEU A 28 -4.83 -8.85 -6.52
CA LEU A 28 -3.61 -9.01 -5.72
C LEU A 28 -2.50 -9.73 -6.47
N ASN A 29 -2.81 -10.39 -7.58
CA ASN A 29 -1.81 -11.06 -8.40
C ASN A 29 -1.14 -10.13 -9.43
N THR A 30 -1.53 -8.87 -9.45
CA THR A 30 -0.93 -7.89 -10.36
C THR A 30 0.45 -7.44 -9.85
N ASP A 31 1.14 -6.59 -10.64
CA ASP A 31 2.48 -6.15 -10.28
C ASP A 31 2.44 -5.04 -9.21
N ARG A 32 3.65 -4.70 -8.69
CA ARG A 32 3.76 -3.69 -7.62
C ARG A 32 3.21 -2.34 -8.04
N ARG A 33 3.46 -1.96 -9.27
CA ARG A 33 3.03 -0.65 -9.77
C ARG A 33 1.51 -0.55 -9.77
N ALA A 34 0.83 -1.59 -10.23
CA ALA A 34 -0.62 -1.61 -10.24
C ALA A 34 -1.18 -1.61 -8.82
N LEU A 35 -0.56 -2.34 -7.90
CA LEU A 35 -0.97 -2.34 -6.50
C LEU A 35 -0.80 -0.95 -5.87
N ALA A 36 0.34 -0.30 -6.10
CA ALA A 36 0.58 1.03 -5.57
C ALA A 36 -0.40 2.05 -6.16
N SER A 37 -0.66 1.96 -7.47
CA SER A 37 -1.62 2.85 -8.11
C SER A 37 -3.02 2.68 -7.54
N ALA A 38 -3.45 1.44 -7.32
CA ALA A 38 -4.76 1.17 -6.73
C ALA A 38 -4.86 1.78 -5.33
N ALA A 39 -3.81 1.66 -4.53
CA ALA A 39 -3.79 2.24 -3.19
C ALA A 39 -3.93 3.76 -3.26
N ILE A 40 -3.20 4.41 -4.14
CA ILE A 40 -3.24 5.87 -4.28
C ILE A 40 -4.59 6.36 -4.78
N GLU A 41 -5.21 5.62 -5.70
CA GLU A 41 -6.50 6.01 -6.25
C GLU A 41 -7.66 5.77 -5.29
N GLN A 42 -7.60 4.72 -4.48
CA GLN A 42 -8.70 4.31 -3.63
C GLN A 42 -8.57 4.74 -2.18
N LEU A 43 -7.38 5.07 -1.74
CA LEU A 43 -7.12 5.50 -0.36
C LEU A 43 -6.67 6.95 -0.33
N SER A 44 -7.04 7.65 0.74
CA SER A 44 -6.46 8.97 0.97
C SER A 44 -5.02 8.81 1.46
N PRO A 45 -4.15 9.83 1.27
CA PRO A 45 -2.79 9.77 1.79
C PRO A 45 -2.75 9.52 3.30
N GLU A 46 -3.73 10.04 4.04
CA GLU A 46 -3.81 9.86 5.48
C GLU A 46 -3.97 8.39 5.87
N LEU A 47 -4.82 7.67 5.14
CA LEU A 47 -5.04 6.25 5.40
C LEU A 47 -3.79 5.43 5.11
N ILE A 48 -3.07 5.78 4.05
CA ILE A 48 -1.83 5.10 3.70
C ILE A 48 -0.77 5.34 4.77
N LEU A 49 -0.65 6.57 5.24
CA LEU A 49 0.28 6.91 6.31
C LEU A 49 -0.08 6.21 7.62
N LEU A 50 -1.36 6.13 7.92
CA LEU A 50 -1.83 5.44 9.13
C LEU A 50 -1.47 3.95 9.08
N TRP A 51 -1.70 3.30 7.95
CA TRP A 51 -1.31 1.91 7.74
C TRP A 51 0.20 1.74 7.93
N TRP A 52 0.98 2.65 7.35
CA TRP A 52 2.44 2.61 7.43
C TRP A 52 2.92 2.73 8.86
N VAL A 53 2.38 3.71 9.61
CA VAL A 53 2.75 3.92 11.01
C VAL A 53 2.39 2.70 11.86
N ASN A 54 1.20 2.14 11.68
CA ASN A 54 0.78 0.95 12.41
C ASN A 54 1.70 -0.23 12.12
N ARG A 55 2.13 -0.38 10.87
CA ARG A 55 3.04 -1.42 10.45
C ARG A 55 4.39 -1.28 11.16
N GLU A 56 4.90 -0.05 11.28
CA GLU A 56 6.16 0.22 11.97
C GLU A 56 6.05 -0.07 13.46
N LEU A 57 4.91 0.28 14.07
CA LEU A 57 4.69 0.05 15.49
C LEU A 57 4.51 -1.43 15.81
N ASP A 58 3.90 -2.19 14.90
CA ASP A 58 3.70 -3.62 15.06
C ASP A 58 4.91 -4.42 14.58
N GLY A 59 5.98 -3.76 14.23
CA GLY A 59 7.19 -4.38 13.74
C GLY A 59 7.68 -5.50 14.64
N PRO A 60 8.47 -6.40 14.12
CA PRO A 60 8.83 -7.66 14.77
C PRO A 60 9.37 -7.54 16.16
#